data_2020dff869f156778f19631d2c9bb010
#
_entry.id   2020dff869f156778f19631d2c9bb010
#
_cell.length_a   1.000
_cell.length_b   1.000
_cell.length_c   1.000
_cell.angle_alpha   90.00
_cell.angle_beta   90.00
_cell.angle_gamma   90.00
#
_symmetry.space_group_name_H-M   'P 1'
#
loop_
_entity.id
_entity.type
_entity.pdbx_description
1 polymer ?
#
loop_
_entity_poly.entity_id
_entity_poly.type
_entity_poly.pdbx_seq_one_letter_code
_entity_poly.pdbx_strand_id
1 'polypeptide(L)'
;MFNTDSYIRISYHYVIGLPLRFSSPIVVNPYELKWFDVELPDPGPYEVVFRNRACLICGSDLHLYKGLHPFAPLPACCGHEVAAEVIEVGSSVSTIRKGDRVYVSGTGATPVPCGNCQQCVRGESSKCENRETSISFTVDGKSVSRFPSGYGEYSMGHEANAYKLPENVSYSEAAVATDLGYVIGVVKRSGLGIGHTATILGAGPIGLRALEVARLAGASKIIVSEPVDYRLDCAESLGADVVVGSSGSDPVDDVLAATKGKGVDYVFDTTGNLRATQQGLKMLKTGMGGMGTLILMGLYEDPVLSINLSEYMYKAGKIVAEWGIREDRPRSVVEALNLMADKKVNIMKWITHQLPEAKAAEAMEMLIRKDEKAIGVEIVH
;
A
#
# COMPACT_ATOMS: atom_id res chain seq x y z
N MET A 1 17.21 32.49 16.24
CA MET A 1 17.84 32.81 14.93
C MET A 1 18.16 31.49 14.27
N PHE A 2 17.23 30.96 13.47
CA PHE A 2 17.46 29.74 12.70
C PHE A 2 17.87 30.17 11.30
N ASN A 3 19.04 29.71 10.93
CA ASN A 3 19.68 30.04 9.66
C ASN A 3 18.95 29.25 8.56
N THR A 4 18.21 29.96 7.71
CA THR A 4 17.58 29.42 6.50
C THR A 4 18.62 29.46 5.39
N ASP A 5 19.48 28.43 5.35
CA ASP A 5 20.39 28.29 4.22
C ASP A 5 19.62 27.82 2.99
N SER A 6 19.68 28.67 2.01
CA SER A 6 19.12 28.58 0.68
C SER A 6 19.49 27.25 -0.01
N TYR A 7 18.49 26.39 -0.22
CA TYR A 7 18.62 25.22 -1.09
C TYR A 7 18.74 25.68 -2.55
N ILE A 8 19.95 25.66 -3.07
CA ILE A 8 20.17 25.78 -4.52
C ILE A 8 19.75 24.45 -5.13
N ARG A 9 18.63 24.42 -5.85
CA ARG A 9 18.26 23.32 -6.72
C ARG A 9 19.29 23.22 -7.84
N ILE A 10 20.26 22.33 -7.68
CA ILE A 10 21.12 21.93 -8.78
C ILE A 10 20.34 20.82 -9.52
N SER A 11 19.82 21.15 -10.72
CA SER A 11 19.33 20.13 -11.63
C SER A 11 20.52 19.36 -12.16
N TYR A 12 20.82 18.20 -11.57
CA TYR A 12 21.85 17.30 -12.10
C TYR A 12 21.34 16.71 -13.41
N HIS A 13 21.95 17.11 -14.51
CA HIS A 13 21.84 16.37 -15.75
C HIS A 13 22.74 15.15 -15.64
N TYR A 14 22.17 13.96 -15.74
CA TYR A 14 22.91 12.71 -15.76
C TYR A 14 23.93 12.73 -16.91
N VAL A 15 25.21 12.68 -16.54
CA VAL A 15 26.31 12.57 -17.49
C VAL A 15 26.74 11.09 -17.50
N ILE A 16 26.61 10.44 -18.64
CA ILE A 16 27.00 9.03 -18.83
C ILE A 16 28.42 8.80 -18.29
N GLY A 17 28.56 7.89 -17.32
CA GLY A 17 29.84 7.53 -16.73
C GLY A 17 30.20 8.18 -15.39
N LEU A 18 29.27 8.93 -14.75
CA LEU A 18 29.40 9.39 -13.37
C LEU A 18 28.31 8.78 -12.51
N PRO A 19 28.62 8.35 -11.26
CA PRO A 19 27.62 7.80 -10.36
C PRO A 19 26.54 8.83 -10.06
N LEU A 20 25.29 8.38 -10.02
CA LEU A 20 24.12 9.23 -9.75
C LEU A 20 24.08 9.58 -8.28
N ARG A 21 24.24 10.86 -7.95
CA ARG A 21 24.20 11.38 -6.59
C ARG A 21 22.93 12.15 -6.33
N PHE A 22 22.29 11.90 -5.20
CA PHE A 22 21.09 12.60 -4.75
C PHE A 22 20.94 12.48 -3.23
N SER A 23 20.05 13.28 -2.64
CA SER A 23 19.71 13.12 -1.23
C SER A 23 18.53 12.17 -1.06
N SER A 24 18.63 11.23 -0.12
CA SER A 24 17.56 10.27 0.20
C SER A 24 17.15 10.41 1.65
N PRO A 25 15.83 10.45 1.95
CA PRO A 25 15.33 10.49 3.33
C PRO A 25 15.33 9.09 3.96
N ILE A 26 15.91 8.98 5.14
CA ILE A 26 16.05 7.75 5.92
C ILE A 26 15.49 7.97 7.32
N VAL A 27 14.61 7.12 7.78
CA VAL A 27 14.16 7.09 9.17
C VAL A 27 15.25 6.41 9.99
N VAL A 28 15.92 7.19 10.84
CA VAL A 28 17.05 6.72 11.65
C VAL A 28 16.65 6.26 13.05
N ASN A 29 15.65 6.92 13.62
CA ASN A 29 15.02 6.57 14.90
C ASN A 29 13.51 6.81 14.79
N PRO A 30 12.69 6.33 15.72
CA PRO A 30 11.26 6.65 15.75
C PRO A 30 11.02 8.16 15.66
N TYR A 31 10.18 8.59 14.72
CA TYR A 31 9.82 9.97 14.41
C TYR A 31 11.00 10.86 13.97
N GLU A 32 12.14 10.27 13.57
CA GLU A 32 13.31 11.01 13.12
C GLU A 32 13.71 10.61 11.70
N LEU A 33 13.37 11.46 10.72
CA LEU A 33 13.75 11.34 9.33
C LEU A 33 14.91 12.29 9.03
N LYS A 34 16.01 11.77 8.51
CA LYS A 34 17.20 12.53 8.10
C LYS A 34 17.50 12.34 6.63
N TRP A 35 18.09 13.35 6.02
CA TRP A 35 18.53 13.34 4.63
C TRP A 35 20.00 12.95 4.56
N PHE A 36 20.33 12.03 3.66
CA PHE A 36 21.68 11.55 3.42
C PHE A 36 22.00 11.68 1.95
N ASP A 37 23.22 12.20 1.65
CA ASP A 37 23.74 12.14 0.29
C ASP A 37 24.11 10.71 -0.03
N VAL A 38 23.53 10.19 -1.09
CA VAL A 38 23.68 8.81 -1.54
C VAL A 38 24.11 8.77 -2.98
N GLU A 39 24.75 7.68 -3.34
CA GLU A 39 25.26 7.43 -4.68
C GLU A 39 24.72 6.07 -5.15
N LEU A 40 24.03 6.05 -6.29
CA LEU A 40 23.63 4.80 -6.91
C LEU A 40 24.77 4.30 -7.82
N PRO A 41 25.09 3.01 -7.75
CA PRO A 41 25.99 2.39 -8.70
C PRO A 41 25.37 2.34 -10.10
N ASP A 42 26.18 2.06 -11.11
CA ASP A 42 25.68 1.71 -12.43
C ASP A 42 24.75 0.49 -12.33
N PRO A 43 23.63 0.45 -13.09
CA PRO A 43 22.70 -0.65 -13.01
C PRO A 43 23.34 -1.96 -13.49
N GLY A 44 23.16 -3.01 -12.71
CA GLY A 44 23.52 -4.38 -13.10
C GLY A 44 22.74 -4.84 -14.34
N PRO A 45 23.06 -6.02 -14.92
CA PRO A 45 22.53 -6.43 -16.22
C PRO A 45 21.00 -6.36 -16.35
N TYR A 46 20.25 -6.66 -15.31
CA TYR A 46 18.76 -6.65 -15.28
C TYR A 46 18.19 -5.52 -14.42
N GLU A 47 19.03 -4.60 -13.97
CA GLU A 47 18.59 -3.48 -13.12
C GLU A 47 18.25 -2.25 -13.95
N VAL A 48 17.48 -1.39 -13.34
CA VAL A 48 16.92 -0.19 -13.96
C VAL A 48 16.99 0.94 -12.94
N VAL A 49 17.47 2.09 -13.36
CA VAL A 49 17.45 3.32 -12.59
C VAL A 49 16.19 4.10 -12.96
N PHE A 50 15.46 4.52 -11.94
CA PHE A 50 14.21 5.26 -12.05
C PHE A 50 14.36 6.66 -11.49
N ARG A 51 13.73 7.62 -12.16
CA ARG A 51 13.41 8.92 -11.59
C ARG A 51 12.00 8.86 -11.06
N ASN A 52 11.85 8.93 -9.73
CA ASN A 52 10.56 8.88 -9.08
C ASN A 52 9.74 10.12 -9.46
N ARG A 53 8.44 9.95 -9.62
CA ARG A 53 7.50 11.02 -9.99
C ARG A 53 6.39 11.20 -8.97
N ALA A 54 5.88 10.08 -8.44
CA ALA A 54 4.90 10.07 -7.38
C ALA A 54 5.10 8.83 -6.50
N CYS A 55 4.99 9.00 -5.20
CA CYS A 55 5.02 7.92 -4.23
C CYS A 55 3.93 8.11 -3.19
N LEU A 56 3.00 7.16 -3.07
CA LEU A 56 1.99 7.21 -2.03
C LEU A 56 2.59 6.84 -0.67
N ILE A 57 2.19 7.56 0.36
CA ILE A 57 2.49 7.20 1.75
C ILE A 57 1.55 6.08 2.19
N CYS A 58 2.11 4.89 2.39
CA CYS A 58 1.38 3.72 2.87
C CYS A 58 1.28 3.71 4.40
N GLY A 59 0.25 3.05 4.94
CA GLY A 59 0.14 2.81 6.38
C GLY A 59 1.38 2.12 6.98
N SER A 60 2.03 1.23 6.23
CA SER A 60 3.26 0.56 6.66
C SER A 60 4.46 1.52 6.80
N ASP A 61 4.50 2.62 6.02
CA ASP A 61 5.52 3.66 6.19
C ASP A 61 5.31 4.44 7.49
N LEU A 62 4.05 4.65 7.88
CA LEU A 62 3.73 5.28 9.17
C LEU A 62 4.15 4.39 10.36
N HIS A 63 3.94 3.07 10.26
CA HIS A 63 4.45 2.13 11.27
C HIS A 63 5.98 2.13 11.35
N LEU A 64 6.64 2.24 10.20
CA LEU A 64 8.10 2.33 10.14
C LEU A 64 8.60 3.64 10.74
N TYR A 65 7.97 4.77 10.41
CA TYR A 65 8.30 6.09 10.97
C TYR A 65 8.13 6.15 12.48
N LYS A 66 7.11 5.46 13.03
CA LYS A 66 6.91 5.28 14.47
C LYS A 66 7.91 4.29 15.12
N GLY A 67 8.69 3.54 14.35
CA GLY A 67 9.54 2.45 14.84
C GLY A 67 8.78 1.20 15.27
N LEU A 68 7.54 1.02 14.82
CA LEU A 68 6.63 -0.08 15.17
C LEU A 68 6.44 -1.10 14.04
N HIS A 69 7.21 -1.00 12.95
CA HIS A 69 7.07 -1.93 11.84
C HIS A 69 7.65 -3.30 12.20
N PRO A 70 6.85 -4.40 12.18
CA PRO A 70 7.27 -5.69 12.73
C PRO A 70 8.38 -6.39 11.93
N PHE A 71 8.58 -6.01 10.65
CA PHE A 71 9.50 -6.72 9.75
C PHE A 71 10.58 -5.82 9.13
N ALA A 72 10.65 -4.55 9.50
CA ALA A 72 11.64 -3.62 8.97
C ALA A 72 12.27 -2.82 10.13
N PRO A 73 13.46 -3.22 10.58
CA PRO A 73 14.20 -2.50 11.63
C PRO A 73 14.71 -1.15 11.10
N LEU A 74 14.90 -0.21 12.00
CA LEU A 74 15.57 1.07 11.71
C LEU A 74 17.10 0.91 11.78
N PRO A 75 17.86 1.63 10.95
CA PRO A 75 17.41 2.64 9.99
C PRO A 75 16.76 2.05 8.75
N ALA A 76 15.78 2.78 8.17
CA ALA A 76 15.04 2.29 7.01
C ALA A 76 14.54 3.42 6.11
N CYS A 77 14.38 3.13 4.81
CA CYS A 77 13.72 4.02 3.88
C CYS A 77 12.20 3.75 3.85
N CYS A 78 11.44 4.82 3.64
CA CYS A 78 9.99 4.79 3.37
C CYS A 78 9.72 4.95 1.87
N GLY A 79 8.50 4.57 1.45
CA GLY A 79 8.06 4.74 0.06
C GLY A 79 8.38 3.53 -0.82
N HIS A 80 7.38 2.70 -1.02
CA HIS A 80 7.44 1.49 -1.81
C HIS A 80 6.32 1.40 -2.85
N GLU A 81 5.46 2.40 -2.91
CA GLU A 81 4.40 2.57 -3.90
C GLU A 81 4.79 3.71 -4.86
N VAL A 82 5.53 3.39 -5.92
CA VAL A 82 6.22 4.38 -6.74
C VAL A 82 5.80 4.30 -8.19
N ALA A 83 5.43 5.44 -8.75
CA ALA A 83 5.38 5.65 -10.19
C ALA A 83 6.56 6.50 -10.64
N ALA A 84 7.23 6.09 -11.71
CA ALA A 84 8.52 6.64 -12.09
C ALA A 84 8.73 6.68 -13.62
N GLU A 85 9.79 7.35 -14.03
CA GLU A 85 10.32 7.33 -15.39
C GLU A 85 11.64 6.56 -15.41
N VAL A 86 11.81 5.69 -16.39
CA VAL A 86 13.07 4.94 -16.61
C VAL A 86 14.12 5.90 -17.16
N ILE A 87 15.25 6.06 -16.44
CA ILE A 87 16.34 6.93 -16.89
C ILE A 87 17.56 6.17 -17.39
N GLU A 88 17.76 4.93 -16.91
CA GLU A 88 18.83 4.05 -17.36
C GLU A 88 18.45 2.58 -17.20
N VAL A 89 19.00 1.72 -18.04
CA VAL A 89 18.72 0.28 -18.04
C VAL A 89 20.03 -0.50 -18.17
N GLY A 90 20.11 -1.62 -17.46
CA GLY A 90 21.21 -2.57 -17.57
C GLY A 90 21.23 -3.29 -18.93
N SER A 91 22.37 -3.88 -19.25
CA SER A 91 22.65 -4.44 -20.58
C SER A 91 21.76 -5.61 -21.03
N SER A 92 21.10 -6.28 -20.08
CA SER A 92 20.21 -7.43 -20.35
C SER A 92 18.73 -7.11 -20.17
N VAL A 93 18.38 -5.87 -19.83
CA VAL A 93 16.99 -5.41 -19.72
C VAL A 93 16.32 -5.44 -21.09
N SER A 94 15.15 -6.06 -21.18
CA SER A 94 14.48 -6.32 -22.46
C SER A 94 13.01 -5.84 -22.49
N THR A 95 12.38 -5.66 -21.35
CA THR A 95 10.93 -5.37 -21.24
C THR A 95 10.60 -3.89 -21.20
N ILE A 96 11.54 -3.07 -20.75
CA ILE A 96 11.40 -1.62 -20.61
C ILE A 96 12.64 -0.90 -21.20
N ARG A 97 12.50 0.40 -21.46
CA ARG A 97 13.56 1.22 -22.04
C ARG A 97 13.55 2.62 -21.43
N LYS A 98 14.65 3.33 -21.58
CA LYS A 98 14.78 4.75 -21.20
C LYS A 98 13.62 5.58 -21.74
N GLY A 99 13.01 6.40 -20.87
CA GLY A 99 11.84 7.23 -21.15
C GLY A 99 10.49 6.54 -20.94
N ASP A 100 10.48 5.23 -20.69
CA ASP A 100 9.21 4.55 -20.35
C ASP A 100 8.67 5.06 -19.00
N ARG A 101 7.36 5.27 -18.94
CA ARG A 101 6.62 5.54 -17.71
C ARG A 101 6.26 4.21 -17.07
N VAL A 102 6.62 4.02 -15.81
CA VAL A 102 6.45 2.74 -15.13
C VAL A 102 5.89 2.91 -13.72
N TYR A 103 5.20 1.89 -13.25
CA TYR A 103 5.00 1.62 -11.84
C TYR A 103 6.09 0.67 -11.35
N VAL A 104 6.69 0.94 -10.19
CA VAL A 104 7.74 0.11 -9.59
C VAL A 104 7.19 -0.57 -8.34
N SER A 105 7.02 -1.87 -8.40
CA SER A 105 6.49 -2.68 -7.30
C SER A 105 7.58 -3.05 -6.30
N GLY A 106 7.70 -2.25 -5.27
CA GLY A 106 8.77 -2.38 -4.29
C GLY A 106 10.07 -1.77 -4.81
N THR A 107 10.44 -0.63 -4.26
CA THR A 107 11.71 0.04 -4.58
C THR A 107 12.88 -0.67 -3.93
N GLY A 108 14.03 -0.58 -4.57
CA GLY A 108 15.35 -0.93 -4.05
C GLY A 108 15.49 -2.39 -3.66
N ALA A 109 15.60 -2.60 -2.38
CA ALA A 109 15.90 -3.89 -1.79
C ALA A 109 14.73 -4.89 -1.77
N THR A 110 13.75 -4.79 -2.68
CA THR A 110 12.83 -5.92 -2.85
C THR A 110 13.60 -7.03 -3.54
N PRO A 111 13.96 -8.09 -2.81
CA PRO A 111 14.79 -9.15 -3.38
C PRO A 111 14.07 -9.76 -4.58
N VAL A 112 14.73 -9.75 -5.73
CA VAL A 112 14.19 -10.34 -6.94
C VAL A 112 14.39 -11.84 -6.89
N PRO A 113 13.38 -12.63 -7.24
CA PRO A 113 13.55 -14.06 -7.39
C PRO A 113 14.63 -14.36 -8.43
N CYS A 114 15.54 -15.30 -8.13
CA CYS A 114 16.63 -15.65 -9.03
C CYS A 114 16.19 -16.30 -10.37
N GLY A 115 14.92 -16.68 -10.49
CA GLY A 115 14.34 -17.30 -11.68
C GLY A 115 14.74 -18.77 -11.92
N ASN A 116 15.80 -19.28 -11.30
CA ASN A 116 16.39 -20.59 -11.61
C ASN A 116 16.43 -21.59 -10.45
N CYS A 117 16.10 -21.22 -9.21
CA CYS A 117 15.98 -22.17 -8.13
C CYS A 117 14.71 -23.00 -8.26
N GLN A 118 14.62 -24.11 -7.52
CA GLN A 118 13.50 -25.04 -7.61
C GLN A 118 12.13 -24.36 -7.34
N GLN A 119 12.09 -23.41 -6.42
CA GLN A 119 10.88 -22.66 -6.09
C GLN A 119 10.47 -21.73 -7.24
N CYS A 120 11.42 -21.01 -7.84
CA CYS A 120 11.15 -20.14 -8.98
C CYS A 120 10.65 -20.93 -10.20
N VAL A 121 11.27 -22.06 -10.51
CA VAL A 121 10.85 -22.93 -11.63
C VAL A 121 9.44 -23.48 -11.43
N ARG A 122 9.00 -23.68 -10.19
CA ARG A 122 7.64 -24.09 -9.85
C ARG A 122 6.61 -22.94 -9.86
N GLY A 123 7.03 -21.72 -10.13
CA GLY A 123 6.16 -20.53 -10.04
C GLY A 123 5.98 -19.96 -8.62
N GLU A 124 6.66 -20.53 -7.63
CA GLU A 124 6.61 -20.11 -6.23
C GLU A 124 7.72 -19.06 -5.92
N SER A 125 7.82 -18.03 -6.74
CA SER A 125 8.88 -17.04 -6.66
C SER A 125 8.94 -16.30 -5.31
N SER A 126 7.83 -16.22 -4.60
CA SER A 126 7.76 -15.70 -3.22
C SER A 126 8.61 -16.50 -2.23
N LYS A 127 8.89 -17.77 -2.52
CA LYS A 127 9.71 -18.69 -1.72
C LYS A 127 11.15 -18.83 -2.26
N CYS A 128 11.58 -17.95 -3.15
CA CYS A 128 12.93 -18.02 -3.71
C CYS A 128 13.99 -18.08 -2.60
N GLU A 129 14.91 -19.05 -2.72
CA GLU A 129 15.98 -19.28 -1.74
C GLU A 129 17.21 -18.39 -2.00
N ASN A 130 17.36 -17.90 -3.24
CA ASN A 130 18.50 -17.13 -3.71
C ASN A 130 18.07 -15.71 -4.08
N ARG A 131 17.49 -14.98 -3.12
CA ARG A 131 17.12 -13.59 -3.33
C ARG A 131 18.33 -12.72 -3.05
N GLU A 132 18.76 -11.99 -4.06
CA GLU A 132 19.85 -11.03 -3.94
C GLU A 132 19.32 -9.60 -3.96
N THR A 133 19.92 -8.74 -3.17
CA THR A 133 19.79 -7.30 -3.25
C THR A 133 21.14 -6.74 -3.66
N SER A 134 21.19 -6.08 -4.80
CA SER A 134 22.45 -5.52 -5.33
C SER A 134 22.87 -4.24 -4.65
N ILE A 135 21.97 -3.59 -3.91
CA ILE A 135 22.19 -2.27 -3.34
C ILE A 135 22.09 -2.32 -1.84
N SER A 136 23.12 -1.85 -1.16
CA SER A 136 23.15 -1.65 0.27
C SER A 136 23.65 -0.27 0.64
N PHE A 137 23.07 0.32 1.68
CA PHE A 137 23.55 1.56 2.28
C PHE A 137 23.61 1.38 3.78
N THR A 138 24.55 2.07 4.44
CA THR A 138 24.72 1.99 5.89
C THR A 138 24.70 3.38 6.53
N VAL A 139 24.05 3.46 7.67
CA VAL A 139 24.07 4.64 8.55
C VAL A 139 24.61 4.19 9.90
N ASP A 140 25.65 4.82 10.40
CA ASP A 140 26.31 4.50 11.67
C ASP A 140 26.64 3.00 11.81
N GLY A 141 27.13 2.39 10.72
CA GLY A 141 27.51 0.97 10.66
C GLY A 141 26.32 -0.02 10.61
N LYS A 142 25.08 0.47 10.57
CA LYS A 142 23.88 -0.37 10.43
C LYS A 142 23.37 -0.33 8.98
N SER A 143 23.02 -1.48 8.44
CA SER A 143 22.39 -1.57 7.12
C SER A 143 21.04 -0.88 7.11
N VAL A 144 20.79 -0.04 6.10
CA VAL A 144 19.50 0.62 5.89
C VAL A 144 18.56 -0.34 5.16
N SER A 145 17.44 -0.65 5.76
CA SER A 145 16.44 -1.49 5.12
C SER A 145 15.63 -0.71 4.07
N ARG A 146 15.20 -1.39 3.01
CA ARG A 146 14.38 -0.85 1.91
C ARG A 146 15.05 0.29 1.10
N PHE A 147 16.36 0.37 1.08
CA PHE A 147 17.11 1.36 0.28
C PHE A 147 17.28 0.91 -1.18
N PRO A 148 17.23 1.82 -2.18
CA PRO A 148 16.79 3.22 -2.11
C PRO A 148 15.26 3.35 -2.11
N SER A 149 14.75 4.53 -1.70
CA SER A 149 13.35 4.75 -1.38
C SER A 149 12.60 5.54 -2.45
N GLY A 150 11.28 5.35 -2.47
CA GLY A 150 10.37 6.14 -3.31
C GLY A 150 10.22 7.59 -2.86
N TYR A 151 10.64 7.95 -1.64
CA TYR A 151 10.64 9.34 -1.18
C TYR A 151 11.90 10.12 -1.59
N GLY A 152 12.92 9.49 -2.13
CA GLY A 152 14.04 10.16 -2.78
C GLY A 152 13.75 10.40 -4.26
N GLU A 153 14.48 11.32 -4.90
CA GLU A 153 14.30 11.66 -6.32
C GLU A 153 14.53 10.46 -7.25
N TYR A 154 15.46 9.56 -6.86
CA TYR A 154 15.83 8.39 -7.66
C TYR A 154 15.71 7.11 -6.86
N SER A 155 15.41 6.04 -7.59
CA SER A 155 15.43 4.68 -7.08
C SER A 155 16.00 3.72 -8.11
N MET A 156 16.34 2.52 -7.69
CA MET A 156 16.83 1.47 -8.56
C MET A 156 16.14 0.15 -8.19
N GLY A 157 15.95 -0.70 -9.18
CA GLY A 157 15.35 -2.01 -8.97
C GLY A 157 15.47 -2.88 -10.22
N HIS A 158 14.93 -4.08 -10.17
CA HIS A 158 14.99 -5.04 -11.25
C HIS A 158 13.82 -4.84 -12.24
N GLU A 159 14.06 -5.07 -13.56
CA GLU A 159 13.02 -4.94 -14.59
C GLU A 159 11.73 -5.73 -14.30
N ALA A 160 11.84 -6.90 -13.65
CA ALA A 160 10.69 -7.72 -13.29
C ALA A 160 9.70 -7.04 -12.31
N ASN A 161 10.12 -5.99 -11.62
CA ASN A 161 9.30 -5.21 -10.71
C ASN A 161 8.76 -3.91 -11.35
N ALA A 162 9.08 -3.66 -12.61
CA ALA A 162 8.67 -2.45 -13.33
C ALA A 162 7.56 -2.79 -14.36
N TYR A 163 6.46 -2.07 -14.27
CA TYR A 163 5.27 -2.28 -15.12
C TYR A 163 4.99 -1.01 -15.91
N LYS A 164 4.93 -1.09 -17.25
CA LYS A 164 4.62 0.05 -18.10
C LYS A 164 3.24 0.62 -17.78
N LEU A 165 3.17 1.94 -17.68
CA LEU A 165 1.90 2.63 -17.46
C LEU A 165 1.11 2.73 -18.77
N PRO A 166 -0.22 2.51 -18.74
CA PRO A 166 -1.08 2.93 -19.83
C PRO A 166 -0.96 4.45 -20.06
N GLU A 167 -1.13 4.89 -21.31
CA GLU A 167 -0.94 6.30 -21.68
C GLU A 167 -1.85 7.26 -20.90
N ASN A 168 -3.08 6.84 -20.62
CA ASN A 168 -4.10 7.64 -19.93
C ASN A 168 -4.10 7.48 -18.40
N VAL A 169 -3.08 6.84 -17.82
CA VAL A 169 -2.90 6.73 -16.37
C VAL A 169 -1.79 7.69 -15.94
N SER A 170 -2.08 8.57 -15.00
CA SER A 170 -1.10 9.50 -14.42
C SER A 170 -0.13 8.79 -13.48
N TYR A 171 0.99 9.44 -13.13
CA TYR A 171 1.92 8.90 -12.13
C TYR A 171 1.24 8.76 -10.75
N SER A 172 0.43 9.74 -10.35
CA SER A 172 -0.32 9.69 -9.09
C SER A 172 -1.32 8.53 -9.05
N GLU A 173 -2.11 8.33 -10.11
CA GLU A 173 -2.99 7.16 -10.17
C GLU A 173 -2.19 5.86 -10.09
N ALA A 174 -1.06 5.76 -10.79
CA ALA A 174 -0.25 4.57 -10.85
C ALA A 174 0.48 4.26 -9.54
N ALA A 175 0.83 5.26 -8.74
CA ALA A 175 1.56 5.07 -7.48
C ALA A 175 0.89 4.08 -6.52
N VAL A 176 -0.41 3.82 -6.68
CA VAL A 176 -1.18 2.91 -5.83
C VAL A 176 -1.37 1.49 -6.42
N ALA A 177 -0.71 1.17 -7.54
CA ALA A 177 -1.03 -0.05 -8.29
C ALA A 177 -0.77 -1.35 -7.52
N THR A 178 0.27 -1.42 -6.69
CA THR A 178 0.51 -2.61 -5.84
C THR A 178 -0.59 -2.81 -4.81
N ASP A 179 -0.98 -1.76 -4.09
CA ASP A 179 -1.98 -1.88 -3.04
C ASP A 179 -3.38 -2.12 -3.62
N LEU A 180 -3.70 -1.51 -4.77
CA LEU A 180 -4.93 -1.85 -5.48
C LEU A 180 -4.90 -3.31 -5.94
N GLY A 181 -3.78 -3.78 -6.49
CA GLY A 181 -3.58 -5.19 -6.86
C GLY A 181 -3.70 -6.14 -5.67
N TYR A 182 -3.18 -5.74 -4.50
CA TYR A 182 -3.37 -6.47 -3.25
C TYR A 182 -4.86 -6.62 -2.91
N VAL A 183 -5.61 -5.52 -2.93
CA VAL A 183 -7.06 -5.53 -2.64
C VAL A 183 -7.82 -6.38 -3.66
N ILE A 184 -7.49 -6.29 -4.96
CA ILE A 184 -8.07 -7.15 -6.01
C ILE A 184 -7.84 -8.62 -5.68
N GLY A 185 -6.62 -9.00 -5.33
CA GLY A 185 -6.27 -10.35 -4.95
C GLY A 185 -7.05 -10.85 -3.73
N VAL A 186 -7.15 -10.01 -2.69
CA VAL A 186 -7.91 -10.31 -1.46
C VAL A 186 -9.40 -10.55 -1.77
N VAL A 187 -10.03 -9.64 -2.50
CA VAL A 187 -11.46 -9.76 -2.86
C VAL A 187 -11.71 -11.01 -3.69
N LYS A 188 -10.85 -11.32 -4.67
CA LYS A 188 -10.96 -12.57 -5.46
C LYS A 188 -10.84 -13.83 -4.61
N ARG A 189 -9.86 -13.89 -3.71
CA ARG A 189 -9.63 -15.04 -2.83
C ARG A 189 -10.70 -15.20 -1.77
N SER A 190 -11.33 -14.10 -1.34
CA SER A 190 -12.42 -14.14 -0.37
C SER A 190 -13.65 -14.89 -0.90
N GLY A 191 -13.83 -14.89 -2.23
CA GLY A 191 -15.03 -15.42 -2.86
C GLY A 191 -16.21 -14.45 -2.83
N LEU A 192 -15.99 -13.17 -2.48
CA LEU A 192 -17.02 -12.14 -2.60
C LEU A 192 -17.46 -12.02 -4.07
N GLY A 193 -18.75 -11.94 -4.30
CA GLY A 193 -19.33 -11.85 -5.64
C GLY A 193 -20.77 -11.35 -5.62
N ILE A 194 -21.48 -11.58 -6.70
CA ILE A 194 -22.85 -11.08 -6.93
C ILE A 194 -23.78 -11.50 -5.79
N GLY A 195 -24.48 -10.51 -5.24
CA GLY A 195 -25.49 -10.71 -4.20
C GLY A 195 -24.95 -10.72 -2.77
N HIS A 196 -23.65 -10.82 -2.56
CA HIS A 196 -23.07 -10.77 -1.21
C HIS A 196 -23.15 -9.36 -0.61
N THR A 197 -23.14 -9.32 0.72
CA THR A 197 -23.08 -8.10 1.53
C THR A 197 -21.74 -7.99 2.21
N ALA A 198 -21.17 -6.79 2.29
CA ALA A 198 -19.89 -6.56 2.92
C ALA A 198 -19.91 -5.36 3.88
N THR A 199 -19.14 -5.46 4.96
CA THR A 199 -18.75 -4.31 5.77
C THR A 199 -17.26 -4.10 5.61
N ILE A 200 -16.84 -2.84 5.43
CA ILE A 200 -15.45 -2.42 5.41
C ILE A 200 -15.20 -1.62 6.66
N LEU A 201 -14.27 -2.07 7.49
CA LEU A 201 -13.81 -1.36 8.67
C LEU A 201 -12.61 -0.50 8.29
N GLY A 202 -12.78 0.82 8.43
CA GLY A 202 -11.83 1.83 8.05
C GLY A 202 -12.04 2.37 6.63
N ALA A 203 -12.07 3.69 6.49
CA ALA A 203 -12.11 4.41 5.22
C ALA A 203 -10.77 5.12 4.93
N GLY A 204 -9.67 4.47 5.27
CA GLY A 204 -8.33 4.83 4.79
C GLY A 204 -8.12 4.36 3.33
N PRO A 205 -6.93 4.61 2.75
CA PRO A 205 -6.65 4.23 1.36
C PRO A 205 -6.97 2.77 1.01
N ILE A 206 -6.61 1.80 1.85
CA ILE A 206 -6.93 0.38 1.62
C ILE A 206 -8.44 0.12 1.68
N GLY A 207 -9.15 0.72 2.67
CA GLY A 207 -10.58 0.54 2.81
C GLY A 207 -11.38 1.12 1.63
N LEU A 208 -11.00 2.30 1.15
CA LEU A 208 -11.65 2.92 -0.01
C LEU A 208 -11.43 2.10 -1.29
N ARG A 209 -10.23 1.54 -1.50
CA ARG A 209 -9.99 0.57 -2.58
C ARG A 209 -10.83 -0.69 -2.42
N ALA A 210 -10.95 -1.21 -1.18
CA ALA A 210 -11.77 -2.39 -0.91
C ALA A 210 -13.25 -2.14 -1.24
N LEU A 211 -13.76 -0.94 -0.97
CA LEU A 211 -15.10 -0.50 -1.36
C LEU A 211 -15.29 -0.59 -2.89
N GLU A 212 -14.39 0.05 -3.67
CA GLU A 212 -14.52 0.07 -5.13
C GLU A 212 -14.36 -1.34 -5.73
N VAL A 213 -13.38 -2.12 -5.27
CA VAL A 213 -13.16 -3.48 -5.78
C VAL A 213 -14.30 -4.43 -5.38
N ALA A 214 -14.85 -4.33 -4.15
CA ALA A 214 -16.01 -5.12 -3.75
C ALA A 214 -17.24 -4.77 -4.60
N ARG A 215 -17.43 -3.50 -4.96
CA ARG A 215 -18.49 -3.07 -5.88
C ARG A 215 -18.29 -3.67 -7.27
N LEU A 216 -17.09 -3.64 -7.82
CA LEU A 216 -16.76 -4.25 -9.10
C LEU A 216 -16.95 -5.78 -9.09
N ALA A 217 -16.70 -6.43 -7.95
CA ALA A 217 -16.94 -7.87 -7.79
C ALA A 217 -18.42 -8.25 -7.70
N GLY A 218 -19.34 -7.27 -7.58
CA GLY A 218 -20.79 -7.49 -7.58
C GLY A 218 -21.43 -7.56 -6.18
N ALA A 219 -20.79 -7.01 -5.15
CA ALA A 219 -21.42 -6.88 -3.84
C ALA A 219 -22.75 -6.10 -3.95
N SER A 220 -23.79 -6.66 -3.39
CA SER A 220 -25.16 -6.08 -3.45
C SER A 220 -25.37 -4.95 -2.43
N LYS A 221 -24.62 -4.99 -1.33
CA LYS A 221 -24.61 -3.93 -0.31
C LYS A 221 -23.22 -3.84 0.32
N ILE A 222 -22.68 -2.62 0.39
CA ILE A 222 -21.41 -2.32 1.04
C ILE A 222 -21.65 -1.27 2.10
N ILE A 223 -21.28 -1.61 3.34
CA ILE A 223 -21.34 -0.73 4.51
C ILE A 223 -19.91 -0.35 4.86
N VAL A 224 -19.65 0.94 5.10
CA VAL A 224 -18.34 1.42 5.53
C VAL A 224 -18.44 1.97 6.94
N SER A 225 -17.62 1.46 7.86
CA SER A 225 -17.52 1.95 9.24
C SER A 225 -16.19 2.66 9.48
N GLU A 226 -16.26 3.93 9.84
CA GLU A 226 -15.09 4.80 10.04
C GLU A 226 -15.44 5.89 11.07
N PRO A 227 -14.59 6.18 12.06
CA PRO A 227 -14.86 7.23 13.05
C PRO A 227 -14.67 8.67 12.54
N VAL A 228 -14.08 8.88 11.38
CA VAL A 228 -13.70 10.21 10.87
C VAL A 228 -14.65 10.66 9.76
N ASP A 229 -15.42 11.72 9.99
CA ASP A 229 -16.51 12.16 9.11
C ASP A 229 -16.08 12.41 7.66
N TYR A 230 -14.99 13.16 7.42
CA TYR A 230 -14.55 13.46 6.05
C TYR A 230 -14.12 12.20 5.25
N ARG A 231 -13.76 11.12 5.95
CA ARG A 231 -13.47 9.83 5.32
C ARG A 231 -14.74 9.07 4.98
N LEU A 232 -15.78 9.23 5.82
CA LEU A 232 -17.12 8.72 5.51
C LEU A 232 -17.71 9.42 4.29
N ASP A 233 -17.58 10.76 4.20
CA ASP A 233 -18.01 11.54 3.02
C ASP A 233 -17.34 11.02 1.75
N CYS A 234 -16.04 10.71 1.84
CA CYS A 234 -15.31 10.12 0.73
C CYS A 234 -15.84 8.74 0.35
N ALA A 235 -16.07 7.86 1.33
CA ALA A 235 -16.62 6.52 1.10
C ALA A 235 -18.03 6.58 0.46
N GLU A 236 -18.88 7.48 0.92
CA GLU A 236 -20.21 7.71 0.33
C GLU A 236 -20.08 8.17 -1.13
N SER A 237 -19.17 9.12 -1.42
CA SER A 237 -18.91 9.60 -2.77
C SER A 237 -18.38 8.52 -3.71
N LEU A 238 -17.72 7.48 -3.18
CA LEU A 238 -17.21 6.31 -3.90
C LEU A 238 -18.24 5.17 -3.99
N GLY A 239 -19.46 5.36 -3.47
CA GLY A 239 -20.57 4.45 -3.66
C GLY A 239 -20.76 3.44 -2.51
N ALA A 240 -20.39 3.78 -1.27
CA ALA A 240 -20.87 3.06 -0.10
C ALA A 240 -22.42 3.17 -0.01
N ASP A 241 -23.09 2.04 0.21
CA ASP A 241 -24.57 2.06 0.35
C ASP A 241 -25.02 2.57 1.71
N VAL A 242 -24.19 2.39 2.74
CA VAL A 242 -24.39 2.88 4.09
C VAL A 242 -23.03 3.26 4.67
N VAL A 243 -22.99 4.40 5.34
CA VAL A 243 -21.82 4.82 6.13
C VAL A 243 -22.19 4.83 7.61
N VAL A 244 -21.28 4.35 8.46
CA VAL A 244 -21.46 4.21 9.90
C VAL A 244 -20.34 4.94 10.62
N GLY A 245 -20.68 6.05 11.29
CA GLY A 245 -19.75 6.89 12.03
C GLY A 245 -19.58 6.48 13.50
N SER A 246 -18.80 7.28 14.23
CA SER A 246 -18.59 7.09 15.67
C SER A 246 -19.58 7.84 16.55
N SER A 247 -20.44 8.66 15.95
CA SER A 247 -21.35 9.54 16.68
C SER A 247 -22.66 8.82 17.04
N GLY A 248 -22.73 8.21 18.21
CA GLY A 248 -23.98 7.89 18.87
C GLY A 248 -24.23 6.42 19.22
N SER A 249 -24.21 5.47 18.29
CA SER A 249 -24.50 4.06 18.50
C SER A 249 -23.24 3.18 18.39
N ASP A 250 -23.34 1.93 18.86
CA ASP A 250 -22.32 0.93 18.56
C ASP A 250 -22.36 0.63 17.04
N PRO A 251 -21.24 0.75 16.30
CA PRO A 251 -21.20 0.42 14.88
C PRO A 251 -21.78 -0.97 14.53
N VAL A 252 -21.74 -1.91 15.47
CA VAL A 252 -22.35 -3.23 15.30
C VAL A 252 -23.86 -3.12 15.15
N ASP A 253 -24.52 -2.33 16.00
CA ASP A 253 -25.98 -2.16 15.98
C ASP A 253 -26.43 -1.49 14.68
N ASP A 254 -25.67 -0.51 14.19
CA ASP A 254 -25.98 0.17 12.93
C ASP A 254 -25.85 -0.77 11.73
N VAL A 255 -24.79 -1.59 11.67
CA VAL A 255 -24.62 -2.61 10.62
C VAL A 255 -25.72 -3.66 10.69
N LEU A 256 -26.08 -4.12 11.89
CA LEU A 256 -27.20 -5.07 12.07
C LEU A 256 -28.53 -4.45 11.65
N ALA A 257 -28.79 -3.18 12.00
CA ALA A 257 -29.99 -2.47 11.54
C ALA A 257 -30.03 -2.36 10.01
N ALA A 258 -28.92 -1.96 9.37
CA ALA A 258 -28.80 -1.85 7.91
C ALA A 258 -29.00 -3.20 7.18
N THR A 259 -28.77 -4.32 7.89
CA THR A 259 -28.94 -5.69 7.38
C THR A 259 -30.17 -6.40 7.93
N LYS A 260 -31.09 -5.66 8.58
CA LYS A 260 -32.31 -6.21 9.20
C LYS A 260 -32.01 -7.35 10.19
N GLY A 261 -30.98 -7.19 11.01
CA GLY A 261 -30.51 -8.15 12.01
C GLY A 261 -29.76 -9.36 11.46
N LYS A 262 -29.57 -9.47 10.14
CA LYS A 262 -28.94 -10.66 9.52
C LYS A 262 -27.41 -10.66 9.59
N GLY A 263 -26.79 -9.49 9.71
CA GLY A 263 -25.34 -9.32 9.53
C GLY A 263 -24.90 -9.42 8.06
N VAL A 264 -23.60 -9.40 7.83
CA VAL A 264 -22.98 -9.39 6.50
C VAL A 264 -22.24 -10.69 6.17
N ASP A 265 -22.08 -10.97 4.86
CA ASP A 265 -21.30 -12.14 4.38
C ASP A 265 -19.81 -11.95 4.62
N TYR A 266 -19.30 -10.73 4.43
CA TYR A 266 -17.88 -10.41 4.51
C TYR A 266 -17.64 -9.17 5.35
N VAL A 267 -16.60 -9.21 6.17
CA VAL A 267 -16.05 -8.04 6.85
C VAL A 267 -14.59 -7.92 6.43
N PHE A 268 -14.22 -6.80 5.81
CA PHE A 268 -12.84 -6.46 5.47
C PHE A 268 -12.31 -5.50 6.53
N ASP A 269 -11.42 -5.98 7.39
CA ASP A 269 -10.78 -5.15 8.40
C ASP A 269 -9.47 -4.58 7.87
N THR A 270 -9.49 -3.30 7.56
CA THR A 270 -8.33 -2.54 7.05
C THR A 270 -7.70 -1.66 8.12
N THR A 271 -8.19 -1.75 9.38
CA THR A 271 -7.85 -0.79 10.43
C THR A 271 -6.60 -1.15 11.22
N GLY A 272 -6.30 -2.44 11.38
CA GLY A 272 -5.30 -2.91 12.33
C GLY A 272 -5.65 -2.60 13.80
N ASN A 273 -6.93 -2.36 14.11
CA ASN A 273 -7.42 -2.01 15.43
C ASN A 273 -8.23 -3.18 16.04
N LEU A 274 -7.76 -3.73 17.15
CA LEU A 274 -8.39 -4.91 17.78
C LEU A 274 -9.86 -4.69 18.15
N ARG A 275 -10.23 -3.49 18.57
CA ARG A 275 -11.65 -3.18 18.89
C ARG A 275 -12.50 -3.25 17.62
N ALA A 276 -12.04 -2.68 16.51
CA ALA A 276 -12.74 -2.76 15.24
C ALA A 276 -12.86 -4.22 14.76
N THR A 277 -11.78 -5.01 14.90
CA THR A 277 -11.78 -6.45 14.59
C THR A 277 -12.84 -7.20 15.41
N GLN A 278 -12.92 -6.94 16.72
CA GLN A 278 -13.95 -7.56 17.60
C GLN A 278 -15.36 -7.14 17.18
N GLN A 279 -15.57 -5.88 16.83
CA GLN A 279 -16.84 -5.39 16.29
C GLN A 279 -17.18 -6.10 14.96
N GLY A 280 -16.20 -6.25 14.07
CA GLY A 280 -16.36 -6.94 12.80
C GLY A 280 -16.83 -8.39 12.96
N LEU A 281 -16.31 -9.12 13.95
CA LEU A 281 -16.81 -10.46 14.27
C LEU A 281 -18.30 -10.48 14.63
N LYS A 282 -18.78 -9.46 15.34
CA LYS A 282 -20.19 -9.35 15.72
C LYS A 282 -21.09 -8.97 14.54
N MET A 283 -20.55 -8.29 13.53
CA MET A 283 -21.30 -7.88 12.32
C MET A 283 -21.54 -9.01 11.33
N LEU A 284 -20.84 -10.15 11.47
CA LEU A 284 -20.99 -11.31 10.57
C LEU A 284 -22.38 -11.96 10.69
N LYS A 285 -22.86 -12.50 9.58
CA LYS A 285 -24.07 -13.35 9.56
C LYS A 285 -24.02 -14.45 10.60
N THR A 286 -25.19 -14.78 11.13
CA THR A 286 -25.40 -15.85 12.14
C THR A 286 -26.45 -16.85 11.66
N GLY A 287 -26.39 -18.10 12.17
CA GLY A 287 -27.42 -19.11 11.99
C GLY A 287 -27.09 -20.22 10.98
N MET A 288 -27.99 -21.21 10.84
CA MET A 288 -27.79 -22.47 10.11
C MET A 288 -27.64 -22.34 8.58
N GLY A 289 -27.34 -21.20 8.04
CA GLY A 289 -27.12 -20.97 6.60
C GLY A 289 -26.10 -19.88 6.29
N GLY A 290 -25.49 -19.30 7.31
CA GLY A 290 -24.61 -18.15 7.12
C GLY A 290 -23.23 -18.37 7.70
N MET A 291 -22.25 -18.68 6.87
CA MET A 291 -20.84 -18.56 7.24
C MET A 291 -20.35 -17.18 6.78
N GLY A 292 -20.25 -16.22 7.72
CA GLY A 292 -19.59 -14.95 7.43
C GLY A 292 -18.07 -15.11 7.47
N THR A 293 -17.36 -14.27 6.74
CA THR A 293 -15.90 -14.27 6.72
C THR A 293 -15.36 -12.91 7.15
N LEU A 294 -14.53 -12.89 8.19
CA LEU A 294 -13.71 -11.75 8.58
C LEU A 294 -12.35 -11.87 7.90
N ILE A 295 -11.96 -10.82 7.19
CA ILE A 295 -10.70 -10.76 6.45
C ILE A 295 -9.84 -9.68 7.08
N LEU A 296 -8.71 -10.09 7.66
CA LEU A 296 -7.75 -9.20 8.31
C LEU A 296 -6.76 -8.69 7.26
N MET A 297 -6.76 -7.39 7.02
CA MET A 297 -5.91 -6.70 6.05
C MET A 297 -5.03 -5.63 6.68
N GLY A 298 -5.36 -5.20 7.89
CA GLY A 298 -4.63 -4.17 8.61
C GLY A 298 -3.32 -4.70 9.22
N LEU A 299 -2.39 -3.79 9.49
CA LEU A 299 -1.18 -4.08 10.27
C LEU A 299 -1.45 -3.74 11.73
N TYR A 300 -1.33 -4.73 12.63
CA TYR A 300 -1.63 -4.60 14.04
C TYR A 300 -0.38 -4.21 14.84
N GLU A 301 -0.47 -3.15 15.64
CA GLU A 301 0.58 -2.75 16.60
C GLU A 301 0.50 -3.63 17.86
N ASP A 302 -0.72 -3.99 18.30
CA ASP A 302 -0.97 -5.00 19.34
C ASP A 302 -1.51 -6.27 18.66
N PRO A 303 -0.73 -7.39 18.67
CA PRO A 303 -1.11 -8.56 17.87
C PRO A 303 -2.04 -9.55 18.60
N VAL A 304 -2.48 -9.27 19.85
CA VAL A 304 -3.24 -10.25 20.65
C VAL A 304 -4.73 -9.94 20.64
N LEU A 305 -5.51 -10.73 19.91
CA LEU A 305 -6.96 -10.66 19.85
C LEU A 305 -7.62 -11.68 20.77
N SER A 306 -8.47 -11.22 21.71
CA SER A 306 -9.32 -12.11 22.51
C SER A 306 -10.66 -12.35 21.82
N ILE A 307 -11.05 -13.62 21.66
CA ILE A 307 -12.29 -14.04 20.99
C ILE A 307 -13.11 -14.91 21.96
N ASN A 308 -14.42 -14.63 22.04
CA ASN A 308 -15.37 -15.54 22.64
C ASN A 308 -15.61 -16.74 21.70
N LEU A 309 -14.98 -17.86 21.97
CA LEU A 309 -15.06 -19.03 21.10
C LEU A 309 -16.47 -19.60 20.98
N SER A 310 -17.28 -19.55 22.04
CA SER A 310 -18.66 -20.06 21.99
C SER A 310 -19.53 -19.20 21.04
N GLU A 311 -19.39 -17.87 21.12
CA GLU A 311 -20.07 -16.96 20.19
C GLU A 311 -19.58 -17.18 18.75
N TYR A 312 -18.27 -17.32 18.57
CA TYR A 312 -17.69 -17.54 17.25
C TYR A 312 -18.10 -18.87 16.62
N MET A 313 -18.14 -19.95 17.43
CA MET A 313 -18.64 -21.26 16.97
C MET A 313 -20.11 -21.19 16.54
N TYR A 314 -20.95 -20.46 17.29
CA TYR A 314 -22.35 -20.29 16.92
C TYR A 314 -22.53 -19.57 15.59
N LYS A 315 -21.62 -18.63 15.26
CA LYS A 315 -21.60 -17.93 13.96
C LYS A 315 -21.08 -18.80 12.82
N ALA A 316 -20.40 -19.90 13.09
CA ALA A 316 -19.74 -20.76 12.11
C ALA A 316 -18.88 -19.97 11.10
N GLY A 317 -18.29 -18.85 11.55
CA GLY A 317 -17.56 -17.91 10.70
C GLY A 317 -16.15 -18.37 10.36
N LYS A 318 -15.54 -17.65 9.43
CA LYS A 318 -14.11 -17.79 9.09
C LYS A 318 -13.36 -16.52 9.45
N ILE A 319 -12.12 -16.67 9.93
CA ILE A 319 -11.14 -15.57 10.04
C ILE A 319 -10.02 -15.90 9.07
N VAL A 320 -9.74 -14.99 8.15
CA VAL A 320 -8.69 -15.13 7.14
C VAL A 320 -7.73 -13.96 7.28
N ALA A 321 -6.46 -14.23 7.47
CA ALA A 321 -5.43 -13.20 7.43
C ALA A 321 -4.86 -13.10 6.01
N GLU A 322 -4.87 -11.90 5.46
CA GLU A 322 -4.31 -11.61 4.14
C GLU A 322 -3.15 -10.63 4.29
N TRP A 323 -1.97 -11.08 3.92
CA TRP A 323 -0.75 -10.29 3.99
C TRP A 323 -0.08 -10.16 2.64
N GLY A 324 0.15 -8.92 2.26
CA GLY A 324 0.93 -8.57 1.07
C GLY A 324 0.37 -9.15 -0.23
N ILE A 325 1.12 -8.97 -1.28
CA ILE A 325 0.83 -9.57 -2.58
C ILE A 325 1.53 -10.91 -2.64
N ARG A 326 0.76 -11.96 -2.91
CA ARG A 326 1.24 -13.33 -3.05
C ARG A 326 1.80 -13.59 -4.45
N GLU A 327 1.79 -14.83 -4.88
CA GLU A 327 2.38 -15.34 -6.13
C GLU A 327 1.79 -14.71 -7.39
N ASP A 328 0.60 -14.14 -7.31
CA ASP A 328 -0.11 -13.48 -8.40
C ASP A 328 0.21 -11.97 -8.55
N ARG A 329 1.25 -11.47 -7.85
CA ARG A 329 1.63 -10.04 -7.86
C ARG A 329 1.70 -9.44 -9.28
N PRO A 330 2.45 -10.00 -10.24
CA PRO A 330 2.55 -9.39 -11.55
C PRO A 330 1.19 -9.23 -12.22
N ARG A 331 0.34 -10.25 -12.12
CA ARG A 331 -1.00 -10.24 -12.68
C ARG A 331 -1.90 -9.21 -12.01
N SER A 332 -1.88 -9.14 -10.68
CA SER A 332 -2.72 -8.22 -9.92
C SER A 332 -2.34 -6.75 -10.13
N VAL A 333 -1.05 -6.44 -10.30
CA VAL A 333 -0.59 -5.08 -10.65
C VAL A 333 -1.06 -4.69 -12.05
N VAL A 334 -0.95 -5.60 -13.04
CA VAL A 334 -1.45 -5.33 -14.39
C VAL A 334 -2.97 -5.12 -14.39
N GLU A 335 -3.71 -5.93 -13.64
CA GLU A 335 -5.17 -5.76 -13.48
C GLU A 335 -5.51 -4.40 -12.84
N ALA A 336 -4.75 -3.97 -11.83
CA ALA A 336 -4.92 -2.66 -11.20
C ALA A 336 -4.72 -1.52 -12.22
N LEU A 337 -3.62 -1.57 -12.99
CA LEU A 337 -3.34 -0.57 -14.03
C LEU A 337 -4.42 -0.55 -15.12
N ASN A 338 -4.97 -1.71 -15.51
CA ASN A 338 -6.07 -1.79 -16.46
C ASN A 338 -7.35 -1.18 -15.90
N LEU A 339 -7.71 -1.44 -14.62
CA LEU A 339 -8.87 -0.82 -13.99
C LEU A 339 -8.74 0.72 -13.91
N MET A 340 -7.53 1.23 -13.69
CA MET A 340 -7.25 2.67 -13.75
C MET A 340 -7.42 3.21 -15.18
N ALA A 341 -6.86 2.52 -16.18
CA ALA A 341 -6.96 2.91 -17.58
C ALA A 341 -8.42 2.92 -18.07
N ASP A 342 -9.21 1.95 -17.65
CA ASP A 342 -10.65 1.83 -17.96
C ASP A 342 -11.53 2.75 -17.11
N LYS A 343 -10.93 3.56 -16.22
CA LYS A 343 -11.63 4.48 -15.29
C LYS A 343 -12.70 3.75 -14.44
N LYS A 344 -12.41 2.51 -14.03
CA LYS A 344 -13.27 1.70 -13.17
C LYS A 344 -13.07 1.98 -11.68
N VAL A 345 -11.98 2.65 -11.33
CA VAL A 345 -11.62 3.09 -9.98
C VAL A 345 -11.27 4.58 -9.99
N ASN A 346 -11.58 5.28 -8.90
CA ASN A 346 -11.45 6.74 -8.80
C ASN A 346 -10.36 7.14 -7.79
N ILE A 347 -9.12 6.78 -8.09
CA ILE A 347 -7.98 6.99 -7.19
C ILE A 347 -7.85 8.45 -6.74
N MET A 348 -7.97 9.40 -7.67
CA MET A 348 -7.80 10.83 -7.39
C MET A 348 -8.85 11.44 -6.46
N LYS A 349 -9.96 10.74 -6.16
CA LYS A 349 -10.95 11.21 -5.18
C LYS A 349 -10.47 11.20 -3.75
N TRP A 350 -9.54 10.31 -3.42
CA TRP A 350 -9.01 10.17 -2.07
C TRP A 350 -7.51 10.46 -1.96
N ILE A 351 -6.81 10.76 -3.07
CA ILE A 351 -5.52 11.45 -3.03
C ILE A 351 -5.79 12.91 -2.71
N THR A 352 -5.65 13.27 -1.45
CA THR A 352 -6.04 14.59 -0.95
C THR A 352 -4.91 15.60 -0.95
N HIS A 353 -3.66 15.14 -0.85
CA HIS A 353 -2.49 16.00 -0.77
C HIS A 353 -1.35 15.46 -1.63
N GLN A 354 -0.63 16.37 -2.24
CA GLN A 354 0.61 16.11 -2.97
C GLN A 354 1.68 17.07 -2.42
N LEU A 355 2.71 16.53 -1.83
CA LEU A 355 3.75 17.31 -1.15
C LEU A 355 5.12 17.00 -1.76
N PRO A 356 6.01 18.00 -1.87
CA PRO A 356 7.37 17.75 -2.34
C PRO A 356 8.14 16.89 -1.34
N GLU A 357 9.16 16.18 -1.81
CA GLU A 357 10.00 15.27 -1.00
C GLU A 357 10.53 15.90 0.29
N ALA A 358 10.92 17.18 0.24
CA ALA A 358 11.42 17.93 1.41
C ALA A 358 10.40 17.98 2.58
N LYS A 359 9.12 17.72 2.29
CA LYS A 359 8.02 17.70 3.28
C LYS A 359 7.60 16.29 3.70
N ALA A 360 8.41 15.26 3.40
CA ALA A 360 8.04 13.87 3.69
C ALA A 360 7.70 13.61 5.17
N ALA A 361 8.46 14.19 6.12
CA ALA A 361 8.16 14.06 7.55
C ALA A 361 6.82 14.75 7.91
N GLU A 362 6.58 15.98 7.40
CA GLU A 362 5.32 16.72 7.59
C GLU A 362 4.12 15.92 7.06
N ALA A 363 4.27 15.32 5.88
CA ALA A 363 3.26 14.49 5.25
C ALA A 363 2.90 13.23 6.09
N MET A 364 3.90 12.56 6.66
CA MET A 364 3.68 11.41 7.54
C MET A 364 2.99 11.83 8.85
N GLU A 365 3.41 12.93 9.46
CA GLU A 365 2.80 13.45 10.67
C GLU A 365 1.35 13.91 10.45
N MET A 366 1.05 14.54 9.31
CA MET A 366 -0.32 14.89 8.91
C MET A 366 -1.25 13.67 8.92
N LEU A 367 -0.81 12.55 8.33
CA LEU A 367 -1.56 11.30 8.32
C LEU A 367 -1.71 10.67 9.71
N ILE A 368 -0.67 10.75 10.55
CA ILE A 368 -0.70 10.24 11.93
C ILE A 368 -1.69 11.02 12.79
N ARG A 369 -1.65 12.35 12.70
CA ARG A 369 -2.57 13.24 13.43
C ARG A 369 -3.98 13.28 12.85
N LYS A 370 -4.15 12.77 11.61
CA LYS A 370 -5.40 12.87 10.82
C LYS A 370 -5.83 14.32 10.62
N ASP A 371 -4.85 15.19 10.41
CA ASP A 371 -5.07 16.62 10.19
C ASP A 371 -5.46 16.93 8.74
N GLU A 372 -5.95 18.14 8.50
CA GLU A 372 -6.18 18.74 7.18
C GLU A 372 -7.04 17.88 6.23
N LYS A 373 -7.87 17.00 6.79
CA LYS A 373 -8.69 16.04 6.04
C LYS A 373 -7.85 15.08 5.14
N ALA A 374 -6.62 14.76 5.58
CA ALA A 374 -5.73 13.88 4.84
C ALA A 374 -6.25 12.43 4.77
N ILE A 375 -6.38 11.89 3.55
CA ILE A 375 -6.70 10.48 3.30
C ILE A 375 -5.53 9.80 2.60
N GLY A 376 -5.28 10.12 1.34
CA GLY A 376 -4.10 9.73 0.58
C GLY A 376 -3.17 10.93 0.43
N VAL A 377 -1.92 10.75 0.79
CA VAL A 377 -0.89 11.77 0.68
C VAL A 377 0.25 11.23 -0.14
N GLU A 378 0.63 11.95 -1.18
CA GLU A 378 1.72 11.57 -2.09
C GLU A 378 2.92 12.48 -1.91
N ILE A 379 4.10 11.88 -2.01
CA ILE A 379 5.36 12.61 -2.24
C ILE A 379 5.55 12.68 -3.76
N VAL A 380 5.73 13.90 -4.27
CA VAL A 380 5.92 14.18 -5.70
C VAL A 380 7.28 14.84 -5.95
N HIS A 381 7.87 14.52 -7.12
CA HIS A 381 9.22 14.95 -7.53
C HIS A 381 9.22 15.78 -8.81
#